data_ba49fd24e2249cc7706c74f48a1b3e40
#
_entry.id   ba49fd24e2249cc7706c74f48a1b3e40
#
_cell.length_a   1.000
_cell.length_b   1.000
_cell.length_c   1.000
_cell.angle_alpha   90.00
_cell.angle_beta   90.00
_cell.angle_gamma   90.00
#
_symmetry.space_group_name_H-M   'P 1'
#
loop_
_entity.id
_entity.type
_entity.pdbx_description
1 polymer ?
#
loop_
_entity_poly.entity_id
_entity_poly.type
_entity_poly.pdbx_seq_one_letter_code
_entity_poly.pdbx_strand_id
1 'polypeptide(L)'
;MTIPSSSPIPEGRYEPPSLSPSPSRHSSSQHVTERTESPQACEPPTLGRKSVILIFIGLILAIFVSALDETIVATAAVNITSDFNSYELYSWVPVAYLVTINAVQPIYGKLSDIFGRRLVLLFGLSIFLIGSIGCGWAPSMIFFIAARAVSGIGAGGLINMAYIVVADLFSLEEGPKYRGLLSLGFAFSNVLGPILGGVFSSQTTWRWCFWINIPLVSITILAIGVFLRLPRRPHAGYRTEMKRLDVLGALFMVASIACFVLPVSLAGSYWAWNAPVTIALFVVSAVSLALYFVVEFYVAKEPIIPLRLKKNGGLVATWMTLFFYGMTFITYLYYIPMWSQVVDHRTAVIAGVLLIPLLGTFTSASLIFGPAMKVASRFRCRPTRTMLLIGVLIHLLGAFLIGFVFAPGRHVAAEIIVLMVYGAGCGFTIQSSFLDAQACVRPDDIAMSSSVAVLFQNIGSTAGLAAAGAINRAHLSRAFAGISEDIISQDTLSRILSNADLVNEPGLLSDTARELVRTKFSDSIRLVLRVAIAFAGMAGLVALLPRQPYTADAGGERASANEQRASRTTEKEAREGEEVDGHPNRDV
;
A
#
# COMPACT_ATOMS: atom_id res chain seq x y z
N MET A 1 38.69 39.48 -46.76
CA MET A 1 39.35 38.18 -46.97
C MET A 1 38.26 37.19 -47.31
N THR A 2 38.17 36.86 -48.56
CA THR A 2 37.14 36.05 -49.24
C THR A 2 37.48 34.57 -49.11
N ILE A 3 36.50 33.76 -48.79
CA ILE A 3 36.57 32.29 -48.76
C ILE A 3 35.94 31.79 -50.08
N PRO A 4 36.54 30.86 -50.82
CA PRO A 4 35.98 30.36 -52.08
C PRO A 4 35.05 29.19 -51.88
N SER A 5 34.01 29.16 -52.70
CA SER A 5 32.99 28.12 -52.89
C SER A 5 33.58 26.84 -53.49
N SER A 6 33.24 25.69 -52.95
CA SER A 6 33.48 24.37 -53.53
C SER A 6 32.19 23.77 -54.10
N SER A 7 32.29 23.33 -55.33
CA SER A 7 31.29 22.74 -56.21
C SER A 7 30.80 21.33 -55.80
N PRO A 8 29.62 20.90 -56.26
CA PRO A 8 28.98 19.61 -55.87
C PRO A 8 29.53 18.43 -56.69
N ILE A 9 29.62 17.28 -56.04
CA ILE A 9 29.96 15.95 -56.61
C ILE A 9 28.69 15.28 -57.14
N PRO A 10 28.73 14.61 -58.33
CA PRO A 10 27.55 14.03 -58.94
C PRO A 10 27.15 12.65 -58.31
N GLU A 11 25.84 12.46 -58.17
CA GLU A 11 25.20 11.18 -57.78
C GLU A 11 25.37 10.13 -58.86
N GLY A 12 26.08 9.04 -58.56
CA GLY A 12 26.14 7.82 -59.36
C GLY A 12 24.98 6.88 -59.00
N ARG A 13 24.06 6.65 -59.94
CA ARG A 13 23.07 5.59 -59.88
C ARG A 13 23.74 4.22 -59.92
N TYR A 14 23.45 3.38 -58.95
CA TYR A 14 23.78 1.96 -58.94
C TYR A 14 22.56 1.17 -59.39
N GLU A 15 22.59 0.53 -60.57
CA GLU A 15 21.63 -0.49 -61.01
C GLU A 15 22.13 -1.88 -60.59
N PRO A 16 21.32 -2.73 -59.99
CA PRO A 16 21.70 -4.12 -59.71
C PRO A 16 21.46 -5.02 -60.95
N PRO A 17 22.31 -6.03 -61.18
CA PRO A 17 22.22 -6.90 -62.35
C PRO A 17 21.03 -7.89 -62.24
N SER A 18 20.37 -8.03 -63.39
CA SER A 18 19.29 -8.98 -63.65
C SER A 18 19.78 -10.44 -63.66
N LEU A 19 19.20 -11.30 -62.81
CA LEU A 19 19.41 -12.74 -62.84
C LEU A 19 18.20 -13.40 -63.55
N SER A 20 18.51 -14.18 -64.58
CA SER A 20 17.58 -15.01 -65.35
C SER A 20 17.05 -16.22 -64.59
N PRO A 21 15.82 -16.72 -64.89
CA PRO A 21 15.22 -17.84 -64.20
C PRO A 21 15.68 -19.22 -64.73
N SER A 22 16.01 -20.14 -63.82
CA SER A 22 16.21 -21.56 -64.16
C SER A 22 15.03 -22.43 -63.65
N PRO A 23 14.74 -23.58 -64.21
CA PRO A 23 13.41 -24.19 -64.19
C PRO A 23 13.15 -25.12 -62.99
N SER A 24 11.87 -25.17 -62.66
CA SER A 24 11.15 -25.95 -61.72
C SER A 24 11.57 -27.41 -61.48
N ARG A 25 11.73 -27.82 -60.22
CA ARG A 25 11.45 -29.18 -59.74
C ARG A 25 10.33 -29.14 -58.70
N HIS A 26 9.22 -29.78 -59.06
CA HIS A 26 8.13 -30.10 -58.14
C HIS A 26 8.64 -31.04 -57.03
N SER A 27 8.53 -30.61 -55.80
CA SER A 27 8.37 -31.52 -54.65
C SER A 27 7.35 -30.87 -53.70
N SER A 28 6.19 -31.52 -53.63
CA SER A 28 5.11 -31.21 -52.70
C SER A 28 5.55 -31.48 -51.26
N SER A 29 5.90 -30.41 -50.55
CA SER A 29 5.90 -30.41 -49.10
C SER A 29 4.88 -29.38 -48.62
N GLN A 30 3.79 -29.89 -48.06
CA GLN A 30 2.80 -29.09 -47.35
C GLN A 30 3.49 -28.44 -46.14
N HIS A 31 3.95 -27.21 -46.30
CA HIS A 31 4.23 -26.36 -45.17
C HIS A 31 2.90 -25.92 -44.57
N VAL A 32 2.51 -26.56 -43.48
CA VAL A 32 1.55 -26.02 -42.53
C VAL A 32 2.20 -24.78 -41.91
N THR A 33 1.90 -23.62 -42.49
CA THR A 33 2.16 -22.34 -41.82
C THR A 33 1.22 -22.27 -40.63
N GLU A 34 1.69 -22.73 -39.46
CA GLU A 34 1.12 -22.28 -38.20
C GLU A 34 1.27 -20.74 -38.15
N ARG A 35 0.19 -20.08 -38.55
CA ARG A 35 -0.02 -18.69 -38.16
C ARG A 35 -0.04 -18.68 -36.63
N THR A 36 1.07 -18.28 -36.03
CA THR A 36 1.08 -17.81 -34.65
C THR A 36 0.17 -16.57 -34.64
N GLU A 37 -1.12 -16.80 -34.40
CA GLU A 37 -2.03 -15.72 -34.10
C GLU A 37 -1.47 -15.00 -32.86
N SER A 38 -0.88 -13.83 -33.06
CA SER A 38 -0.62 -12.88 -32.00
C SER A 38 -1.93 -12.71 -31.22
N PRO A 39 -1.92 -12.72 -29.87
CA PRO A 39 -3.13 -12.52 -29.09
C PRO A 39 -3.81 -11.25 -29.61
N GLN A 40 -4.99 -11.40 -30.21
CA GLN A 40 -5.81 -10.27 -30.65
C GLN A 40 -5.97 -9.35 -29.43
N ALA A 41 -5.37 -8.19 -29.50
CA ALA A 41 -5.63 -7.10 -28.57
C ALA A 41 -7.14 -6.86 -28.63
N CYS A 42 -7.84 -7.19 -27.54
CA CYS A 42 -9.28 -7.00 -27.43
C CYS A 42 -9.54 -5.51 -27.68
N GLU A 43 -10.20 -5.17 -28.78
CA GLU A 43 -10.59 -3.79 -29.06
C GLU A 43 -11.38 -3.25 -27.85
N PRO A 44 -11.07 -2.05 -27.37
CA PRO A 44 -11.76 -1.47 -26.22
C PRO A 44 -13.26 -1.38 -26.57
N PRO A 45 -14.15 -1.77 -25.64
CA PRO A 45 -15.58 -1.74 -25.90
C PRO A 45 -16.04 -0.32 -26.24
N THR A 46 -16.75 -0.15 -27.34
CA THR A 46 -17.33 1.13 -27.76
C THR A 46 -18.47 1.53 -26.81
N LEU A 47 -18.13 1.98 -25.63
CA LEU A 47 -19.07 2.48 -24.64
C LEU A 47 -19.49 3.91 -25.01
N GLY A 48 -20.78 4.19 -24.98
CA GLY A 48 -21.27 5.56 -25.17
C GLY A 48 -20.66 6.52 -24.13
N ARG A 49 -20.32 7.75 -24.55
CA ARG A 49 -19.67 8.77 -23.70
C ARG A 49 -20.33 8.96 -22.33
N LYS A 50 -21.68 8.89 -22.26
CA LYS A 50 -22.43 8.99 -20.99
C LYS A 50 -22.14 7.82 -20.05
N SER A 51 -22.07 6.61 -20.56
CA SER A 51 -21.76 5.40 -19.77
C SER A 51 -20.33 5.45 -19.21
N VAL A 52 -19.37 5.92 -20.00
CA VAL A 52 -17.98 6.10 -19.56
C VAL A 52 -17.91 7.11 -18.39
N ILE A 53 -18.60 8.25 -18.49
CA ILE A 53 -18.61 9.26 -17.42
C ILE A 53 -19.22 8.67 -16.13
N LEU A 54 -20.32 7.93 -16.22
CA LEU A 54 -20.99 7.35 -15.05
C LEU A 54 -20.18 6.21 -14.40
N ILE A 55 -19.49 5.42 -15.20
CA ILE A 55 -18.51 4.42 -14.70
C ILE A 55 -17.40 5.15 -13.93
N PHE A 56 -16.87 6.23 -14.50
CA PHE A 56 -15.81 7.01 -13.88
C PHE A 56 -16.22 7.63 -12.55
N ILE A 57 -17.41 8.21 -12.48
CA ILE A 57 -17.97 8.73 -11.23
C ILE A 57 -18.05 7.60 -10.20
N GLY A 58 -18.54 6.42 -10.59
CA GLY A 58 -18.60 5.27 -9.71
C GLY A 58 -17.22 4.82 -9.22
N LEU A 59 -16.19 4.79 -10.09
CA LEU A 59 -14.82 4.42 -9.69
C LEU A 59 -14.16 5.46 -8.79
N ILE A 60 -14.36 6.76 -9.08
CA ILE A 60 -13.87 7.84 -8.21
C ILE A 60 -14.53 7.77 -6.84
N LEU A 61 -15.86 7.53 -6.78
CA LEU A 61 -16.57 7.35 -5.52
C LEU A 61 -16.10 6.12 -4.76
N ALA A 62 -15.80 4.99 -5.43
CA ALA A 62 -15.26 3.80 -4.77
C ALA A 62 -13.91 4.08 -4.09
N ILE A 63 -12.99 4.78 -4.77
CA ILE A 63 -11.71 5.20 -4.20
C ILE A 63 -11.94 6.21 -3.07
N PHE A 64 -12.80 7.21 -3.32
CA PHE A 64 -13.11 8.25 -2.35
C PHE A 64 -13.62 7.66 -1.03
N VAL A 65 -14.59 6.75 -1.08
CA VAL A 65 -15.19 6.16 0.12
C VAL A 65 -14.18 5.27 0.86
N SER A 66 -13.37 4.48 0.15
CA SER A 66 -12.34 3.64 0.77
C SER A 66 -11.27 4.47 1.50
N ALA A 67 -10.80 5.54 0.88
CA ALA A 67 -9.80 6.43 1.48
C ALA A 67 -10.41 7.36 2.54
N LEU A 68 -11.68 7.75 2.39
CA LEU A 68 -12.42 8.53 3.38
C LEU A 68 -12.55 7.75 4.69
N ASP A 69 -12.92 6.48 4.62
CA ASP A 69 -13.08 5.62 5.80
C ASP A 69 -11.77 5.43 6.59
N GLU A 70 -10.63 5.46 5.92
CA GLU A 70 -9.31 5.40 6.56
C GLU A 70 -8.97 6.70 7.31
N THR A 71 -9.26 7.86 6.70
CA THR A 71 -8.85 9.16 7.22
C THR A 71 -9.86 9.79 8.19
N ILE A 72 -11.17 9.54 8.01
CA ILE A 72 -12.24 10.04 8.88
C ILE A 72 -12.13 9.45 10.30
N VAL A 73 -11.72 8.19 10.38
CA VAL A 73 -11.57 7.47 11.66
C VAL A 73 -10.40 8.01 12.47
N ALA A 74 -9.36 8.57 11.84
CA ALA A 74 -8.18 9.09 12.55
C ALA A 74 -8.54 10.19 13.58
N THR A 75 -9.55 11.00 13.30
CA THR A 75 -10.03 12.05 14.20
C THR A 75 -11.17 11.60 15.12
N ALA A 76 -11.93 10.60 14.72
CA ALA A 76 -13.03 10.05 15.51
C ALA A 76 -12.60 8.98 16.53
N ALA A 77 -11.40 8.42 16.40
CA ALA A 77 -10.95 7.26 17.18
C ALA A 77 -10.96 7.50 18.70
N VAL A 78 -10.61 8.71 19.16
CA VAL A 78 -10.67 9.07 20.58
C VAL A 78 -12.10 9.00 21.09
N ASN A 79 -13.05 9.65 20.40
CA ASN A 79 -14.46 9.65 20.78
C ASN A 79 -15.09 8.25 20.74
N ILE A 80 -14.70 7.41 19.74
CA ILE A 80 -15.17 6.01 19.65
C ILE A 80 -14.73 5.22 20.87
N THR A 81 -13.45 5.31 21.24
CA THR A 81 -12.92 4.56 22.37
C THR A 81 -13.41 5.07 23.70
N SER A 82 -13.68 6.37 23.81
CA SER A 82 -14.27 6.98 25.01
C SER A 82 -15.74 6.55 25.19
N ASP A 83 -16.55 6.51 24.12
CA ASP A 83 -17.96 6.09 24.18
C ASP A 83 -18.11 4.63 24.67
N PHE A 84 -17.16 3.76 24.31
CA PHE A 84 -17.12 2.37 24.75
C PHE A 84 -16.28 2.14 26.02
N ASN A 85 -15.71 3.16 26.63
CA ASN A 85 -14.76 3.06 27.76
C ASN A 85 -13.65 2.02 27.51
N SER A 86 -13.04 2.05 26.34
CA SER A 86 -12.09 1.05 25.84
C SER A 86 -10.88 1.69 25.15
N TYR A 87 -10.29 2.72 25.80
CA TYR A 87 -9.16 3.46 25.25
C TYR A 87 -7.92 2.56 25.02
N GLU A 88 -7.78 1.49 25.78
CA GLU A 88 -6.74 0.49 25.56
C GLU A 88 -6.83 -0.17 24.18
N LEU A 89 -8.01 -0.14 23.56
CA LEU A 89 -8.25 -0.67 22.21
C LEU A 89 -8.13 0.40 21.11
N TYR A 90 -7.65 1.62 21.43
CA TYR A 90 -7.52 2.72 20.47
C TYR A 90 -6.85 2.29 19.16
N SER A 91 -5.73 1.59 19.23
CA SER A 91 -5.01 1.13 18.05
C SER A 91 -5.78 0.11 17.21
N TRP A 92 -6.73 -0.63 17.82
CA TRP A 92 -7.53 -1.62 17.12
C TRP A 92 -8.59 -1.02 16.20
N VAL A 93 -8.99 0.22 16.43
CA VAL A 93 -9.96 0.94 15.58
C VAL A 93 -9.50 0.95 14.11
N PRO A 94 -8.28 1.36 13.77
CA PRO A 94 -7.74 1.26 12.41
C PRO A 94 -7.07 -0.09 12.10
N VAL A 95 -6.41 -0.76 13.07
CA VAL A 95 -5.63 -1.98 12.82
C VAL A 95 -6.49 -3.11 12.28
N ALA A 96 -7.69 -3.32 12.82
CA ALA A 96 -8.60 -4.37 12.35
C ALA A 96 -8.93 -4.22 10.85
N TYR A 97 -9.17 -3.00 10.42
CA TYR A 97 -9.41 -2.65 9.02
C TYR A 97 -8.16 -2.89 8.15
N LEU A 98 -6.99 -2.41 8.57
CA LEU A 98 -5.75 -2.55 7.83
C LEU A 98 -5.28 -4.00 7.70
N VAL A 99 -5.43 -4.82 8.76
CA VAL A 99 -5.09 -6.26 8.72
C VAL A 99 -5.91 -6.97 7.65
N THR A 100 -7.21 -6.72 7.61
CA THR A 100 -8.09 -7.40 6.65
C THR A 100 -7.92 -6.89 5.22
N ILE A 101 -7.62 -5.60 5.02
CA ILE A 101 -7.22 -5.07 3.72
C ILE A 101 -5.99 -5.84 3.19
N ASN A 102 -4.93 -5.93 3.98
CA ASN A 102 -3.70 -6.61 3.61
C ASN A 102 -3.95 -8.08 3.25
N ALA A 103 -4.83 -8.71 4.00
CA ALA A 103 -5.23 -10.09 3.83
C ALA A 103 -5.84 -10.39 2.46
N VAL A 104 -6.76 -9.55 2.02
CA VAL A 104 -7.60 -9.83 0.85
C VAL A 104 -7.11 -9.11 -0.42
N GLN A 105 -6.30 -8.06 -0.28
CA GLN A 105 -5.83 -7.24 -1.40
C GLN A 105 -5.23 -8.05 -2.56
N PRO A 106 -4.32 -9.04 -2.34
CA PRO A 106 -3.76 -9.81 -3.44
C PRO A 106 -4.79 -10.74 -4.12
N ILE A 107 -5.82 -11.14 -3.36
CA ILE A 107 -6.84 -12.08 -3.83
C ILE A 107 -7.80 -11.38 -4.80
N TYR A 108 -8.15 -10.10 -4.55
CA TYR A 108 -9.12 -9.36 -5.36
C TYR A 108 -8.72 -9.26 -6.84
N GLY A 109 -7.44 -9.06 -7.15
CA GLY A 109 -6.93 -9.01 -8.51
C GLY A 109 -7.25 -10.32 -9.26
N LYS A 110 -6.84 -11.45 -8.68
CA LYS A 110 -7.06 -12.78 -9.26
C LYS A 110 -8.55 -13.17 -9.32
N LEU A 111 -9.33 -12.87 -8.26
CA LEU A 111 -10.77 -13.09 -8.29
C LEU A 111 -11.43 -12.32 -9.44
N SER A 112 -10.97 -11.12 -9.70
CA SER A 112 -11.52 -10.29 -10.78
C SER A 112 -11.18 -10.78 -12.17
N ASP A 113 -10.06 -11.49 -12.32
CA ASP A 113 -9.74 -12.18 -13.57
C ASP A 113 -10.68 -13.35 -13.84
N ILE A 114 -11.09 -14.10 -12.79
CA ILE A 114 -11.94 -15.29 -12.87
C ILE A 114 -13.42 -14.94 -12.98
N PHE A 115 -13.94 -14.12 -12.06
CA PHE A 115 -15.38 -13.83 -11.96
C PHE A 115 -15.80 -12.57 -12.75
N GLY A 116 -14.81 -11.82 -13.24
CA GLY A 116 -15.01 -10.56 -13.96
C GLY A 116 -15.00 -9.33 -13.03
N ARG A 117 -14.48 -8.24 -13.57
CA ARG A 117 -14.23 -6.98 -12.83
C ARG A 117 -15.46 -6.44 -12.10
N ARG A 118 -16.61 -6.44 -12.80
CA ARG A 118 -17.87 -5.91 -12.27
C ARG A 118 -18.35 -6.66 -11.03
N LEU A 119 -18.41 -7.99 -11.10
CA LEU A 119 -18.94 -8.79 -9.97
C LEU A 119 -18.08 -8.65 -8.73
N VAL A 120 -16.75 -8.71 -8.88
CA VAL A 120 -15.83 -8.62 -7.75
C VAL A 120 -15.84 -7.22 -7.14
N LEU A 121 -15.96 -6.17 -7.95
CA LEU A 121 -16.07 -4.80 -7.43
C LEU A 121 -17.40 -4.59 -6.67
N LEU A 122 -18.52 -5.09 -7.21
CA LEU A 122 -19.82 -5.04 -6.51
C LEU A 122 -19.82 -5.84 -5.22
N PHE A 123 -19.18 -7.01 -5.21
CA PHE A 123 -19.00 -7.82 -4.01
C PHE A 123 -18.21 -7.07 -2.93
N GLY A 124 -17.06 -6.45 -3.29
CA GLY A 124 -16.27 -5.65 -2.38
C GLY A 124 -17.06 -4.47 -1.79
N LEU A 125 -17.76 -3.72 -2.65
CA LEU A 125 -18.64 -2.61 -2.22
C LEU A 125 -19.75 -3.07 -1.28
N SER A 126 -20.37 -4.22 -1.55
CA SER A 126 -21.44 -4.76 -0.70
C SER A 126 -20.92 -5.18 0.68
N ILE A 127 -19.76 -5.84 0.74
CA ILE A 127 -19.13 -6.19 2.03
C ILE A 127 -18.72 -4.94 2.80
N PHE A 128 -18.14 -3.95 2.11
CA PHE A 128 -17.77 -2.68 2.73
C PHE A 128 -19.00 -1.96 3.31
N LEU A 129 -20.12 -1.97 2.59
CA LEU A 129 -21.39 -1.40 3.05
C LEU A 129 -21.90 -2.11 4.32
N ILE A 130 -21.89 -3.44 4.32
CA ILE A 130 -22.30 -4.25 5.49
C ILE A 130 -21.42 -3.92 6.70
N GLY A 131 -20.11 -3.85 6.52
CA GLY A 131 -19.17 -3.49 7.56
C GLY A 131 -19.39 -2.06 8.08
N SER A 132 -19.63 -1.08 7.20
CA SER A 132 -19.92 0.31 7.57
C SER A 132 -21.25 0.43 8.36
N ILE A 133 -22.28 -0.30 7.93
CA ILE A 133 -23.54 -0.42 8.68
C ILE A 133 -23.26 -0.98 10.08
N GLY A 134 -22.49 -2.08 10.17
CA GLY A 134 -22.13 -2.70 11.44
C GLY A 134 -21.36 -1.74 12.36
N CYS A 135 -20.41 -0.97 11.84
CA CYS A 135 -19.68 0.05 12.60
C CYS A 135 -20.61 1.13 13.16
N GLY A 136 -21.53 1.65 12.35
CA GLY A 136 -22.46 2.71 12.75
C GLY A 136 -23.47 2.28 13.81
N TRP A 137 -23.84 0.99 13.86
CA TRP A 137 -24.76 0.42 14.86
C TRP A 137 -24.07 -0.42 15.95
N ALA A 138 -22.75 -0.34 16.07
CA ALA A 138 -22.01 -1.13 17.03
C ALA A 138 -22.49 -0.89 18.48
N PRO A 139 -22.86 -1.97 19.22
CA PRO A 139 -23.27 -1.88 20.62
C PRO A 139 -22.08 -2.01 21.58
N SER A 140 -20.91 -2.48 21.11
CA SER A 140 -19.71 -2.69 21.92
C SER A 140 -18.45 -2.52 21.10
N MET A 141 -17.33 -2.27 21.76
CA MET A 141 -16.02 -2.11 21.10
C MET A 141 -15.58 -3.36 20.34
N ILE A 142 -15.84 -4.56 20.89
CA ILE A 142 -15.50 -5.83 20.22
C ILE A 142 -16.31 -6.00 18.92
N PHE A 143 -17.62 -5.72 18.98
CA PHE A 143 -18.47 -5.74 17.78
C PHE A 143 -18.00 -4.72 16.75
N PHE A 144 -17.63 -3.51 17.19
CA PHE A 144 -17.09 -2.46 16.32
C PHE A 144 -15.82 -2.93 15.62
N ILE A 145 -14.86 -3.52 16.34
CA ILE A 145 -13.61 -4.07 15.78
C ILE A 145 -13.90 -5.17 14.75
N ALA A 146 -14.86 -6.06 15.04
CA ALA A 146 -15.28 -7.10 14.08
C ALA A 146 -15.92 -6.48 12.83
N ALA A 147 -16.76 -5.47 12.98
CA ALA A 147 -17.36 -4.74 11.86
C ALA A 147 -16.29 -3.98 11.03
N ARG A 148 -15.25 -3.41 11.67
CA ARG A 148 -14.08 -2.82 11.00
C ARG A 148 -13.34 -3.86 10.17
N ALA A 149 -13.16 -5.07 10.69
CA ALA A 149 -12.53 -6.15 9.93
C ALA A 149 -13.37 -6.53 8.70
N VAL A 150 -14.69 -6.57 8.80
CA VAL A 150 -15.59 -6.80 7.65
C VAL A 150 -15.49 -5.66 6.64
N SER A 151 -15.49 -4.39 7.09
CA SER A 151 -15.27 -3.23 6.20
C SER A 151 -13.95 -3.34 5.45
N GLY A 152 -12.87 -3.74 6.12
CA GLY A 152 -11.55 -3.93 5.53
C GLY A 152 -11.51 -5.03 4.47
N ILE A 153 -12.26 -6.14 4.65
CA ILE A 153 -12.42 -7.17 3.61
C ILE A 153 -13.03 -6.53 2.34
N GLY A 154 -14.05 -5.69 2.48
CA GLY A 154 -14.65 -4.99 1.34
C GLY A 154 -13.69 -4.00 0.68
N ALA A 155 -13.03 -3.17 1.47
CA ALA A 155 -12.16 -2.09 0.99
C ALA A 155 -10.88 -2.57 0.31
N GLY A 156 -10.34 -3.74 0.70
CA GLY A 156 -9.04 -4.24 0.24
C GLY A 156 -8.90 -4.42 -1.26
N GLY A 157 -10.01 -4.50 -1.99
CA GLY A 157 -10.00 -4.57 -3.44
C GLY A 157 -10.38 -3.28 -4.16
N LEU A 158 -11.06 -2.32 -3.49
CA LEU A 158 -11.73 -1.21 -4.19
C LEU A 158 -10.77 -0.32 -4.97
N ILE A 159 -9.67 0.09 -4.35
CA ILE A 159 -8.67 0.97 -4.98
C ILE A 159 -8.00 0.25 -6.16
N ASN A 160 -7.50 -0.97 -5.93
CA ASN A 160 -6.83 -1.75 -6.97
C ASN A 160 -7.75 -2.08 -8.14
N MET A 161 -9.00 -2.46 -7.84
CA MET A 161 -10.00 -2.77 -8.84
C MET A 161 -10.36 -1.55 -9.71
N ALA A 162 -10.42 -0.36 -9.13
CA ALA A 162 -10.65 0.86 -9.89
C ALA A 162 -9.54 1.12 -10.91
N TYR A 163 -8.27 0.94 -10.53
CA TYR A 163 -7.13 1.06 -11.45
C TYR A 163 -7.11 -0.02 -12.51
N ILE A 164 -7.48 -1.27 -12.17
CA ILE A 164 -7.59 -2.39 -13.12
C ILE A 164 -8.69 -2.10 -14.16
N VAL A 165 -9.86 -1.66 -13.72
CA VAL A 165 -10.98 -1.32 -14.62
C VAL A 165 -10.60 -0.20 -15.60
N VAL A 166 -9.85 0.81 -15.14
CA VAL A 166 -9.33 1.87 -16.02
C VAL A 166 -8.34 1.31 -17.04
N ALA A 167 -7.47 0.38 -16.65
CA ALA A 167 -6.53 -0.27 -17.57
C ALA A 167 -7.25 -1.15 -18.62
N ASP A 168 -8.39 -1.73 -18.27
CA ASP A 168 -9.19 -2.54 -19.20
C ASP A 168 -10.09 -1.68 -20.13
N LEU A 169 -10.42 -0.44 -19.74
CA LEU A 169 -11.30 0.45 -20.51
C LEU A 169 -10.58 1.38 -21.49
N PHE A 170 -9.32 1.73 -21.21
CA PHE A 170 -8.59 2.75 -21.96
C PHE A 170 -7.27 2.23 -22.48
N SER A 171 -6.87 2.77 -23.66
CA SER A 171 -5.59 2.47 -24.27
C SER A 171 -4.41 2.91 -23.37
N LEU A 172 -3.22 2.39 -23.67
CA LEU A 172 -1.98 2.76 -22.97
C LEU A 172 -1.68 4.27 -23.05
N GLU A 173 -2.15 4.95 -24.09
CA GLU A 173 -1.94 6.39 -24.29
C GLU A 173 -2.87 7.24 -23.42
N GLU A 174 -4.14 6.84 -23.29
CA GLU A 174 -5.15 7.57 -22.52
C GLU A 174 -5.18 7.18 -21.04
N GLY A 175 -4.79 5.95 -20.70
CA GLY A 175 -4.81 5.39 -19.35
C GLY A 175 -4.20 6.29 -18.27
N PRO A 176 -3.02 6.92 -18.48
CA PRO A 176 -2.41 7.83 -17.49
C PRO A 176 -3.29 9.02 -17.10
N LYS A 177 -4.01 9.61 -18.06
CA LYS A 177 -4.94 10.72 -17.82
C LYS A 177 -6.06 10.31 -16.87
N TYR A 178 -6.64 9.15 -17.11
CA TYR A 178 -7.76 8.65 -16.31
C TYR A 178 -7.32 8.14 -14.93
N ARG A 179 -6.14 7.56 -14.82
CA ARG A 179 -5.54 7.23 -13.51
C ARG A 179 -5.28 8.48 -12.68
N GLY A 180 -4.81 9.57 -13.32
CA GLY A 180 -4.65 10.87 -12.67
C GLY A 180 -5.99 11.41 -12.13
N LEU A 181 -7.09 11.22 -12.88
CA LEU A 181 -8.42 11.61 -12.44
C LEU A 181 -8.91 10.79 -11.23
N LEU A 182 -8.62 9.49 -11.19
CA LEU A 182 -8.90 8.65 -10.02
C LEU A 182 -8.15 9.12 -8.76
N SER A 183 -6.91 9.61 -8.94
CA SER A 183 -6.11 10.14 -7.84
C SER A 183 -6.72 11.40 -7.21
N LEU A 184 -7.56 12.14 -7.92
CA LEU A 184 -8.31 13.27 -7.33
C LEU A 184 -9.31 12.79 -6.27
N GLY A 185 -9.98 11.64 -6.49
CA GLY A 185 -10.86 11.05 -5.48
C GLY A 185 -10.11 10.76 -4.16
N PHE A 186 -8.92 10.20 -4.26
CA PHE A 186 -8.05 9.97 -3.10
C PHE A 186 -7.59 11.29 -2.43
N ALA A 187 -7.25 12.30 -3.23
CA ALA A 187 -6.83 13.61 -2.74
C ALA A 187 -7.93 14.34 -1.95
N PHE A 188 -9.15 14.37 -2.51
CA PHE A 188 -10.31 14.95 -1.83
C PHE A 188 -10.65 14.22 -0.53
N SER A 189 -10.55 12.91 -0.53
CA SER A 189 -10.77 12.07 0.64
C SER A 189 -9.82 12.40 1.78
N ASN A 190 -8.53 12.57 1.47
CA ASN A 190 -7.51 12.91 2.47
C ASN A 190 -7.78 14.27 3.15
N VAL A 191 -8.35 15.23 2.43
CA VAL A 191 -8.67 16.55 3.01
C VAL A 191 -10.00 16.52 3.75
N LEU A 192 -11.02 15.91 3.16
CA LEU A 192 -12.38 15.92 3.73
C LEU A 192 -12.52 14.95 4.92
N GLY A 193 -11.77 13.84 4.92
CA GLY A 193 -11.86 12.82 5.97
C GLY A 193 -11.68 13.38 7.38
N PRO A 194 -10.55 13.99 7.70
CA PRO A 194 -10.32 14.54 9.04
C PRO A 194 -11.30 15.65 9.43
N ILE A 195 -11.74 16.47 8.46
CA ILE A 195 -12.74 17.52 8.72
C ILE A 195 -14.08 16.91 9.09
N LEU A 196 -14.58 15.99 8.26
CA LEU A 196 -15.87 15.32 8.50
C LEU A 196 -15.84 14.49 9.78
N GLY A 197 -14.73 13.76 10.02
CA GLY A 197 -14.55 12.99 11.23
C GLY A 197 -14.57 13.86 12.49
N GLY A 198 -13.91 15.00 12.44
CA GLY A 198 -13.92 15.99 13.51
C GLY A 198 -15.32 16.60 13.73
N VAL A 199 -16.00 17.03 12.67
CA VAL A 199 -17.35 17.62 12.75
C VAL A 199 -18.36 16.61 13.28
N PHE A 200 -18.41 15.40 12.74
CA PHE A 200 -19.35 14.39 13.20
C PHE A 200 -19.12 13.99 14.66
N SER A 201 -17.85 13.80 15.06
CA SER A 201 -17.52 13.38 16.42
C SER A 201 -17.79 14.46 17.47
N SER A 202 -17.74 15.77 17.11
CA SER A 202 -17.92 16.85 18.08
C SER A 202 -19.31 17.46 18.08
N GLN A 203 -20.01 17.46 16.94
CA GLN A 203 -21.31 18.16 16.81
C GLN A 203 -22.53 17.22 16.78
N THR A 204 -22.28 15.93 16.45
CA THR A 204 -23.36 14.94 16.40
C THR A 204 -22.96 13.66 17.14
N THR A 205 -22.70 12.60 16.41
CA THR A 205 -22.14 11.36 16.95
C THR A 205 -21.08 10.84 15.96
N TRP A 206 -20.02 10.20 16.48
CA TRP A 206 -19.02 9.55 15.65
C TRP A 206 -19.59 8.49 14.70
N ARG A 207 -20.79 7.98 14.98
CA ARG A 207 -21.49 6.99 14.13
C ARG A 207 -21.75 7.50 12.73
N TRP A 208 -21.90 8.81 12.54
CA TRP A 208 -22.04 9.44 11.22
C TRP A 208 -20.83 9.24 10.32
N CYS A 209 -19.63 9.03 10.89
CA CYS A 209 -18.45 8.70 10.11
C CYS A 209 -18.62 7.42 9.27
N PHE A 210 -19.48 6.52 9.71
CA PHE A 210 -19.81 5.26 9.03
C PHE A 210 -21.12 5.33 8.26
N TRP A 211 -22.12 6.02 8.78
CA TRP A 211 -23.42 6.15 8.10
C TRP A 211 -23.32 6.96 6.80
N ILE A 212 -22.37 7.90 6.67
CA ILE A 212 -22.12 8.63 5.42
C ILE A 212 -21.70 7.69 4.28
N ASN A 213 -21.09 6.56 4.60
CA ASN A 213 -20.71 5.56 3.60
C ASN A 213 -21.94 4.90 2.96
N ILE A 214 -23.08 4.81 3.67
CA ILE A 214 -24.28 4.12 3.18
C ILE A 214 -24.80 4.74 1.88
N PRO A 215 -25.15 6.03 1.81
CA PRO A 215 -25.60 6.64 0.57
C PRO A 215 -24.51 6.65 -0.52
N LEU A 216 -23.25 6.95 -0.16
CA LEU A 216 -22.15 7.03 -1.12
C LEU A 216 -21.87 5.67 -1.79
N VAL A 217 -21.81 4.60 -1.00
CA VAL A 217 -21.57 3.24 -1.52
C VAL A 217 -22.79 2.75 -2.29
N SER A 218 -24.02 3.07 -1.85
CA SER A 218 -25.23 2.67 -2.57
C SER A 218 -25.30 3.31 -3.95
N ILE A 219 -24.95 4.61 -4.08
CA ILE A 219 -24.84 5.30 -5.37
C ILE A 219 -23.74 4.65 -6.23
N THR A 220 -22.60 4.29 -5.62
CA THR A 220 -21.49 3.63 -6.30
C THR A 220 -21.88 2.25 -6.83
N ILE A 221 -22.57 1.44 -6.01
CA ILE A 221 -23.11 0.13 -6.41
C ILE A 221 -24.07 0.27 -7.58
N LEU A 222 -24.98 1.26 -7.53
CA LEU A 222 -25.93 1.51 -8.61
C LEU A 222 -25.21 1.93 -9.89
N ALA A 223 -24.29 2.88 -9.81
CA ALA A 223 -23.53 3.36 -10.97
C ALA A 223 -22.72 2.23 -11.63
N ILE A 224 -21.96 1.48 -10.86
CA ILE A 224 -21.16 0.36 -11.37
C ILE A 224 -22.07 -0.80 -11.83
N GLY A 225 -23.10 -1.11 -11.06
CA GLY A 225 -24.03 -2.19 -11.35
C GLY A 225 -24.83 -1.99 -12.65
N VAL A 226 -25.16 -0.76 -13.01
CA VAL A 226 -25.93 -0.46 -14.24
C VAL A 226 -24.99 -0.25 -15.45
N PHE A 227 -23.94 0.54 -15.27
CA PHE A 227 -23.16 1.08 -16.39
C PHE A 227 -21.87 0.28 -16.68
N LEU A 228 -21.23 -0.38 -15.71
CA LEU A 228 -20.01 -1.15 -15.94
C LEU A 228 -20.34 -2.48 -16.64
N ARG A 229 -20.28 -2.48 -17.96
CA ARG A 229 -20.47 -3.67 -18.81
C ARG A 229 -19.18 -3.95 -19.55
N LEU A 230 -18.26 -4.69 -18.92
CA LEU A 230 -17.04 -5.16 -19.56
C LEU A 230 -17.30 -6.51 -20.25
N PRO A 231 -16.73 -6.75 -21.43
CA PRO A 231 -16.80 -8.06 -22.09
C PRO A 231 -16.13 -9.09 -21.17
N ARG A 232 -16.75 -10.25 -21.05
CA ARG A 232 -16.16 -11.37 -20.32
C ARG A 232 -14.99 -11.89 -21.12
N ARG A 233 -13.83 -12.01 -20.49
CA ARG A 233 -12.70 -12.71 -21.10
C ARG A 233 -13.07 -14.18 -21.26
N PRO A 234 -12.70 -14.83 -22.39
CA PRO A 234 -12.92 -16.27 -22.56
C PRO A 234 -12.14 -17.02 -21.47
N HIS A 235 -12.84 -17.83 -20.67
CA HIS A 235 -12.25 -18.57 -19.56
C HIS A 235 -12.00 -20.02 -19.95
N ALA A 236 -10.86 -20.56 -19.55
CA ALA A 236 -10.52 -21.98 -19.71
C ALA A 236 -11.34 -22.92 -18.78
N GLY A 237 -12.34 -22.37 -18.08
CA GLY A 237 -13.19 -23.06 -17.10
C GLY A 237 -12.92 -22.63 -15.66
N TYR A 238 -14.00 -22.28 -14.94
CA TYR A 238 -13.93 -21.77 -13.56
C TYR A 238 -13.12 -22.67 -12.60
N ARG A 239 -13.24 -23.99 -12.72
CA ARG A 239 -12.49 -24.95 -11.88
C ARG A 239 -10.99 -24.91 -12.12
N THR A 240 -10.57 -24.68 -13.36
CA THR A 240 -9.13 -24.62 -13.73
C THR A 240 -8.52 -23.33 -13.24
N GLU A 241 -9.21 -22.22 -13.38
CA GLU A 241 -8.78 -20.90 -12.93
C GLU A 241 -8.74 -20.82 -11.39
N MET A 242 -9.74 -21.38 -10.68
CA MET A 242 -9.72 -21.43 -9.22
C MET A 242 -8.56 -22.25 -8.65
N LYS A 243 -8.09 -23.28 -9.35
CA LYS A 243 -6.90 -24.06 -8.95
C LYS A 243 -5.57 -23.28 -9.12
N ARG A 244 -5.60 -22.16 -9.84
CA ARG A 244 -4.45 -21.26 -9.98
C ARG A 244 -4.36 -20.23 -8.86
N LEU A 245 -5.47 -20.02 -8.10
CA LEU A 245 -5.47 -19.16 -6.94
C LEU A 245 -4.58 -19.76 -5.84
N ASP A 246 -3.62 -19.01 -5.39
CA ASP A 246 -2.83 -19.34 -4.20
C ASP A 246 -3.61 -18.98 -2.92
N VAL A 247 -4.73 -19.70 -2.71
CA VAL A 247 -5.57 -19.51 -1.52
C VAL A 247 -4.79 -19.89 -0.26
N LEU A 248 -3.94 -20.90 -0.36
CA LEU A 248 -3.17 -21.40 0.78
C LEU A 248 -2.09 -20.40 1.21
N GLY A 249 -1.34 -19.84 0.24
CA GLY A 249 -0.37 -18.78 0.52
C GLY A 249 -1.04 -17.52 1.07
N ALA A 250 -2.19 -17.11 0.50
CA ALA A 250 -2.95 -15.99 1.04
C ALA A 250 -3.43 -16.24 2.48
N LEU A 251 -3.92 -17.45 2.79
CA LEU A 251 -4.33 -17.83 4.15
C LEU A 251 -3.16 -17.77 5.15
N PHE A 252 -2.00 -18.32 4.79
CA PHE A 252 -0.82 -18.26 5.66
C PHE A 252 -0.28 -16.84 5.83
N MET A 253 -0.35 -16.00 4.79
CA MET A 253 0.03 -14.58 4.89
C MET A 253 -0.90 -13.84 5.86
N VAL A 254 -2.21 -14.04 5.74
CA VAL A 254 -3.22 -13.48 6.65
C VAL A 254 -2.97 -13.94 8.09
N ALA A 255 -2.83 -15.24 8.29
CA ALA A 255 -2.59 -15.82 9.61
C ALA A 255 -1.30 -15.26 10.23
N SER A 256 -0.23 -15.13 9.42
CA SER A 256 1.05 -14.56 9.88
C SER A 256 0.87 -13.12 10.34
N ILE A 257 0.25 -12.26 9.53
CA ILE A 257 0.04 -10.84 9.87
C ILE A 257 -0.88 -10.71 11.08
N ALA A 258 -2.01 -11.41 11.11
CA ALA A 258 -2.95 -11.35 12.22
C ALA A 258 -2.33 -11.85 13.53
N CYS A 259 -1.66 -13.01 13.51
CA CYS A 259 -1.01 -13.59 14.67
C CYS A 259 0.24 -12.81 15.13
N PHE A 260 0.81 -11.95 14.29
CA PHE A 260 1.86 -11.01 14.69
C PHE A 260 1.26 -9.76 15.35
N VAL A 261 0.26 -9.16 14.72
CA VAL A 261 -0.33 -7.89 15.16
C VAL A 261 -1.15 -8.05 16.45
N LEU A 262 -1.86 -9.17 16.61
CA LEU A 262 -2.64 -9.47 17.82
C LEU A 262 -1.81 -9.37 19.11
N PRO A 263 -0.71 -10.13 19.28
CA PRO A 263 0.06 -10.05 20.51
C PRO A 263 0.78 -8.70 20.65
N VAL A 264 1.29 -8.10 19.57
CA VAL A 264 1.90 -6.75 19.64
C VAL A 264 0.90 -5.74 20.18
N SER A 265 -0.37 -5.84 19.79
CA SER A 265 -1.40 -4.89 20.21
C SER A 265 -2.05 -5.19 21.55
N LEU A 266 -2.08 -6.43 22.03
CA LEU A 266 -2.80 -6.82 23.25
C LEU A 266 -1.87 -7.20 24.41
N ALA A 267 -0.62 -7.56 24.14
CA ALA A 267 0.33 -7.84 25.22
C ALA A 267 0.63 -6.58 26.03
N GLY A 268 0.73 -6.77 27.33
CA GLY A 268 0.88 -5.69 28.30
C GLY A 268 -0.44 -5.06 28.77
N SER A 269 -1.58 -5.41 28.17
CA SER A 269 -2.92 -4.98 28.62
C SER A 269 -3.78 -6.15 29.04
N TYR A 270 -4.11 -7.04 28.08
CA TYR A 270 -4.94 -8.22 28.33
C TYR A 270 -4.13 -9.45 28.71
N TRP A 271 -2.90 -9.54 28.17
CA TRP A 271 -1.98 -10.66 28.41
C TRP A 271 -0.60 -10.12 28.77
N ALA A 272 0.10 -10.80 29.67
CA ALA A 272 1.50 -10.50 29.91
C ALA A 272 2.34 -10.83 28.67
N TRP A 273 3.45 -10.13 28.43
CA TRP A 273 4.38 -10.40 27.33
C TRP A 273 4.93 -11.84 27.36
N ASN A 274 5.07 -12.42 28.54
CA ASN A 274 5.52 -13.79 28.79
C ASN A 274 4.35 -14.78 28.88
N ALA A 275 3.10 -14.38 28.65
CA ALA A 275 1.97 -15.28 28.69
C ALA A 275 2.05 -16.34 27.57
N PRO A 276 1.66 -17.60 27.84
CA PRO A 276 1.69 -18.67 26.84
C PRO A 276 0.95 -18.31 25.54
N VAL A 277 -0.17 -17.58 25.66
CA VAL A 277 -0.96 -17.11 24.51
C VAL A 277 -0.14 -16.14 23.64
N THR A 278 0.56 -15.20 24.24
CA THR A 278 1.41 -14.21 23.53
C THR A 278 2.51 -14.91 22.76
N ILE A 279 3.22 -15.84 23.43
CA ILE A 279 4.30 -16.62 22.82
C ILE A 279 3.75 -17.53 21.72
N ALA A 280 2.63 -18.22 21.97
CA ALA A 280 2.01 -19.09 20.98
C ALA A 280 1.60 -18.32 19.70
N LEU A 281 1.03 -17.12 19.83
CA LEU A 281 0.68 -16.29 18.68
C LEU A 281 1.90 -15.85 17.88
N PHE A 282 3.01 -15.48 18.52
CA PHE A 282 4.26 -15.17 17.80
C PHE A 282 4.84 -16.39 17.09
N VAL A 283 4.80 -17.57 17.74
CA VAL A 283 5.24 -18.84 17.12
C VAL A 283 4.34 -19.17 15.92
N VAL A 284 3.01 -19.09 16.07
CA VAL A 284 2.06 -19.33 14.96
C VAL A 284 2.30 -18.34 13.82
N SER A 285 2.57 -17.07 14.13
CA SER A 285 2.92 -16.06 13.13
C SER A 285 4.20 -16.46 12.35
N ALA A 286 5.27 -16.82 13.07
CA ALA A 286 6.52 -17.21 12.45
C ALA A 286 6.38 -18.50 11.61
N VAL A 287 5.66 -19.49 12.12
CA VAL A 287 5.37 -20.74 11.39
C VAL A 287 4.50 -20.46 10.16
N SER A 288 3.45 -19.64 10.29
CA SER A 288 2.61 -19.25 9.16
C SER A 288 3.40 -18.49 8.09
N LEU A 289 4.33 -17.61 8.50
CA LEU A 289 5.21 -16.90 7.56
C LEU A 289 6.16 -17.88 6.85
N ALA A 290 6.72 -18.83 7.55
CA ALA A 290 7.57 -19.87 6.95
C ALA A 290 6.76 -20.74 5.97
N LEU A 291 5.55 -21.16 6.35
CA LEU A 291 4.64 -21.90 5.48
C LEU A 291 4.20 -21.08 4.27
N TYR A 292 3.94 -19.78 4.42
CA TYR A 292 3.70 -18.88 3.29
C TYR A 292 4.85 -18.95 2.29
N PHE A 293 6.10 -18.83 2.75
CA PHE A 293 7.26 -18.94 1.86
C PHE A 293 7.39 -20.32 1.24
N VAL A 294 7.12 -21.40 1.98
CA VAL A 294 7.14 -22.76 1.42
C VAL A 294 6.09 -22.91 0.32
N VAL A 295 4.86 -22.47 0.57
CA VAL A 295 3.79 -22.51 -0.45
C VAL A 295 4.16 -21.66 -1.65
N GLU A 296 4.63 -20.45 -1.44
CA GLU A 296 5.03 -19.50 -2.47
C GLU A 296 6.16 -20.01 -3.35
N PHE A 297 7.11 -20.82 -2.77
CA PHE A 297 8.29 -21.31 -3.48
C PHE A 297 8.06 -22.65 -4.16
N TYR A 298 7.25 -23.54 -3.57
CA TYR A 298 7.17 -24.94 -4.00
C TYR A 298 5.79 -25.38 -4.47
N VAL A 299 4.71 -24.71 -4.05
CA VAL A 299 3.32 -25.13 -4.28
C VAL A 299 2.59 -24.21 -5.24
N ALA A 300 2.78 -22.90 -5.10
CA ALA A 300 2.02 -21.91 -5.87
C ALA A 300 2.39 -21.96 -7.36
N LYS A 301 1.40 -22.22 -8.22
CA LYS A 301 1.58 -22.15 -9.69
C LYS A 301 1.76 -20.72 -10.17
N GLU A 302 1.05 -19.80 -9.55
CA GLU A 302 1.15 -18.36 -9.78
C GLU A 302 1.38 -17.66 -8.45
N PRO A 303 2.66 -17.53 -8.02
CA PRO A 303 3.00 -16.94 -6.73
C PRO A 303 2.54 -15.49 -6.62
N ILE A 304 2.24 -15.04 -5.39
CA ILE A 304 1.88 -13.64 -5.10
C ILE A 304 3.06 -12.72 -5.40
N ILE A 305 4.28 -13.17 -5.04
CA ILE A 305 5.53 -12.44 -5.31
C ILE A 305 6.48 -13.34 -6.11
N PRO A 306 6.57 -13.21 -7.45
CA PRO A 306 7.43 -14.05 -8.27
C PRO A 306 8.88 -14.05 -7.80
N LEU A 307 9.52 -15.23 -7.77
CA LEU A 307 10.91 -15.43 -7.34
C LEU A 307 11.91 -14.53 -8.07
N ARG A 308 11.66 -14.27 -9.35
CA ARG A 308 12.50 -13.38 -10.18
C ARG A 308 12.57 -11.96 -9.63
N LEU A 309 11.50 -11.45 -9.03
CA LEU A 309 11.44 -10.12 -8.43
C LEU A 309 12.20 -10.06 -7.10
N LYS A 310 12.12 -11.13 -6.29
CA LYS A 310 12.84 -11.21 -5.00
C LYS A 310 14.37 -11.22 -5.15
N LYS A 311 14.89 -11.68 -6.30
CA LYS A 311 16.33 -11.68 -6.58
C LYS A 311 16.91 -10.29 -6.85
N ASN A 312 16.05 -9.30 -7.16
CA ASN A 312 16.48 -7.92 -7.34
C ASN A 312 16.54 -7.19 -5.97
N GLY A 313 17.73 -7.16 -5.38
CA GLY A 313 17.95 -6.51 -4.07
C GLY A 313 17.54 -5.03 -4.04
N GLY A 314 17.66 -4.32 -5.16
CA GLY A 314 17.22 -2.93 -5.27
C GLY A 314 15.71 -2.78 -5.16
N LEU A 315 14.96 -3.69 -5.78
CA LEU A 315 13.50 -3.74 -5.70
C LEU A 315 13.03 -4.04 -4.27
N VAL A 316 13.65 -5.04 -3.62
CA VAL A 316 13.37 -5.39 -2.22
C VAL A 316 13.65 -4.19 -1.31
N ALA A 317 14.75 -3.47 -1.53
CA ALA A 317 15.07 -2.25 -0.78
C ALA A 317 13.98 -1.17 -0.96
N THR A 318 13.41 -1.03 -2.16
CA THR A 318 12.30 -0.09 -2.39
C THR A 318 11.04 -0.49 -1.61
N TRP A 319 10.68 -1.78 -1.62
CA TRP A 319 9.56 -2.30 -0.84
C TRP A 319 9.78 -2.11 0.67
N MET A 320 10.98 -2.37 1.17
CA MET A 320 11.32 -2.12 2.58
C MET A 320 11.30 -0.63 2.94
N THR A 321 11.67 0.26 2.00
CA THR A 321 11.52 1.71 2.20
C THR A 321 10.04 2.07 2.39
N LEU A 322 9.14 1.51 1.57
CA LEU A 322 7.70 1.71 1.70
C LEU A 322 7.12 1.09 2.97
N PHE A 323 7.65 -0.04 3.43
CA PHE A 323 7.27 -0.64 4.70
C PHE A 323 7.54 0.31 5.87
N PHE A 324 8.75 0.83 6.00
CA PHE A 324 9.10 1.76 7.08
C PHE A 324 8.44 3.13 6.93
N TYR A 325 8.22 3.58 5.68
CA TYR A 325 7.40 4.75 5.38
C TYR A 325 5.96 4.56 5.91
N GLY A 326 5.33 3.42 5.63
CA GLY A 326 4.00 3.10 6.13
C GLY A 326 3.91 3.12 7.65
N MET A 327 4.91 2.54 8.35
CA MET A 327 4.99 2.58 9.81
C MET A 327 4.96 4.01 10.36
N THR A 328 5.71 4.91 9.74
CA THR A 328 5.81 6.30 10.20
C THR A 328 4.55 7.09 9.87
N PHE A 329 4.08 6.99 8.62
CA PHE A 329 2.95 7.78 8.12
C PHE A 329 1.68 7.53 8.94
N ILE A 330 1.29 6.27 9.12
CA ILE A 330 0.07 5.93 9.85
C ILE A 330 0.17 6.28 11.35
N THR A 331 1.36 6.12 11.94
CA THR A 331 1.58 6.49 13.34
C THR A 331 1.30 7.97 13.55
N TYR A 332 1.83 8.85 12.72
CA TYR A 332 1.55 10.28 12.83
C TYR A 332 0.11 10.63 12.47
N LEU A 333 -0.49 9.97 11.49
CA LEU A 333 -1.88 10.20 11.09
C LEU A 333 -2.86 10.00 12.25
N TYR A 334 -2.60 9.02 13.14
CA TYR A 334 -3.47 8.72 14.27
C TYR A 334 -3.03 9.40 15.58
N TYR A 335 -1.73 9.53 15.84
CA TYR A 335 -1.25 10.07 17.12
C TYR A 335 -1.20 11.60 17.18
N ILE A 336 -1.19 12.31 16.05
CA ILE A 336 -1.30 13.78 16.03
C ILE A 336 -2.69 14.25 16.44
N PRO A 337 -3.81 13.73 15.88
CA PRO A 337 -5.14 14.05 16.38
C PRO A 337 -5.35 13.66 17.85
N MET A 338 -4.82 12.51 18.26
CA MET A 338 -4.88 12.06 19.64
C MET A 338 -4.14 13.04 20.58
N TRP A 339 -2.94 13.51 20.20
CA TRP A 339 -2.25 14.57 20.92
C TRP A 339 -3.12 15.82 21.08
N SER A 340 -3.66 16.30 19.97
CA SER A 340 -4.48 17.50 19.92
C SER A 340 -5.73 17.41 20.82
N GLN A 341 -6.37 16.24 20.89
CA GLN A 341 -7.58 16.03 21.68
C GLN A 341 -7.27 15.77 23.16
N VAL A 342 -6.31 14.90 23.47
CA VAL A 342 -6.04 14.44 24.84
C VAL A 342 -5.12 15.40 25.61
N VAL A 343 -4.08 15.95 24.96
CA VAL A 343 -3.08 16.79 25.62
C VAL A 343 -3.46 18.27 25.54
N ASP A 344 -3.78 18.77 24.34
CA ASP A 344 -4.09 20.18 24.12
C ASP A 344 -5.57 20.54 24.31
N HIS A 345 -6.45 19.56 24.62
CA HIS A 345 -7.90 19.73 24.80
C HIS A 345 -8.61 20.41 23.63
N ARG A 346 -8.07 20.26 22.44
CA ARG A 346 -8.71 20.78 21.25
C ARG A 346 -9.88 19.87 20.85
N THR A 347 -10.94 20.47 20.30
CA THR A 347 -12.06 19.67 19.77
C THR A 347 -11.60 18.77 18.62
N ALA A 348 -12.34 17.68 18.38
CA ALA A 348 -12.06 16.79 17.25
C ALA A 348 -12.06 17.52 15.89
N VAL A 349 -12.83 18.62 15.76
CA VAL A 349 -12.80 19.51 14.57
C VAL A 349 -11.42 20.14 14.39
N ILE A 350 -10.87 20.74 15.46
CA ILE A 350 -9.55 21.39 15.40
C ILE A 350 -8.45 20.34 15.13
N ALA A 351 -8.56 19.17 15.75
CA ALA A 351 -7.64 18.05 15.51
C ALA A 351 -7.69 17.59 14.04
N GLY A 352 -8.89 17.59 13.43
CA GLY A 352 -9.07 17.30 12.00
C GLY A 352 -8.47 18.38 11.10
N VAL A 353 -8.71 19.64 11.41
CA VAL A 353 -8.15 20.79 10.67
C VAL A 353 -6.62 20.78 10.75
N LEU A 354 -6.04 20.35 11.88
CA LEU A 354 -4.59 20.25 12.05
C LEU A 354 -3.94 19.21 11.13
N LEU A 355 -4.69 18.21 10.64
CA LEU A 355 -4.17 17.25 9.66
C LEU A 355 -4.17 17.79 8.21
N ILE A 356 -4.91 18.86 7.92
CA ILE A 356 -4.99 19.41 6.56
C ILE A 356 -3.63 19.86 6.02
N PRO A 357 -2.75 20.56 6.77
CA PRO A 357 -1.41 20.91 6.32
C PRO A 357 -0.58 19.68 5.91
N LEU A 358 -0.66 18.59 6.67
CA LEU A 358 0.02 17.33 6.36
C LEU A 358 -0.52 16.70 5.07
N LEU A 359 -1.82 16.44 5.01
CA LEU A 359 -2.45 15.73 3.90
C LEU A 359 -2.54 16.59 2.64
N GLY A 360 -2.71 17.90 2.78
CA GLY A 360 -2.71 18.86 1.68
C GLY A 360 -1.33 18.97 1.02
N THR A 361 -0.25 19.07 1.81
CA THR A 361 1.12 19.09 1.26
C THR A 361 1.56 17.73 0.74
N PHE A 362 1.14 16.62 1.37
CA PHE A 362 1.31 15.28 0.83
C PHE A 362 0.73 15.15 -0.58
N THR A 363 -0.52 15.58 -0.75
CA THR A 363 -1.22 15.54 -2.04
C THR A 363 -0.57 16.46 -3.07
N SER A 364 -0.26 17.71 -2.68
CA SER A 364 0.39 18.68 -3.55
C SER A 364 1.78 18.22 -3.99
N ALA A 365 2.58 17.68 -3.09
CA ALA A 365 3.90 17.13 -3.38
C ALA A 365 3.81 15.93 -4.33
N SER A 366 2.82 15.05 -4.15
CA SER A 366 2.56 13.93 -5.05
C SER A 366 2.21 14.39 -6.47
N LEU A 367 1.44 15.47 -6.62
CA LEU A 367 1.09 16.05 -7.93
C LEU A 367 2.29 16.76 -8.59
N ILE A 368 3.09 17.49 -7.81
CA ILE A 368 4.27 18.21 -8.29
C ILE A 368 5.41 17.24 -8.65
N PHE A 369 5.41 16.02 -8.14
CA PHE A 369 6.46 15.04 -8.38
C PHE A 369 6.74 14.79 -9.87
N GLY A 370 5.70 14.66 -10.72
CA GLY A 370 5.87 14.45 -12.17
C GLY A 370 6.64 15.58 -12.88
N PRO A 371 6.23 16.86 -12.74
CA PRO A 371 7.01 18.00 -13.20
C PRO A 371 8.43 18.07 -12.62
N ALA A 372 8.60 17.84 -11.32
CA ALA A 372 9.90 17.84 -10.65
C ALA A 372 10.83 16.77 -11.24
N MET A 373 10.30 15.59 -11.57
CA MET A 373 11.03 14.51 -12.21
C MET A 373 11.53 14.88 -13.61
N LYS A 374 10.72 15.59 -14.41
CA LYS A 374 11.15 16.10 -15.72
C LYS A 374 12.31 17.10 -15.61
N VAL A 375 12.30 17.94 -14.58
CA VAL A 375 13.41 18.87 -14.31
C VAL A 375 14.64 18.10 -13.86
N ALA A 376 14.51 17.14 -12.95
CA ALA A 376 15.61 16.34 -12.45
C ALA A 376 16.29 15.51 -13.54
N SER A 377 15.52 15.00 -14.50
CA SER A 377 16.04 14.21 -15.63
C SER A 377 16.98 15.00 -16.55
N ARG A 378 16.88 16.34 -16.57
CA ARG A 378 17.78 17.22 -17.36
C ARG A 378 19.17 17.37 -16.75
N PHE A 379 19.30 17.16 -15.42
CA PHE A 379 20.52 17.48 -14.69
C PHE A 379 21.27 16.25 -14.15
N ARG A 380 20.69 15.04 -14.18
CA ARG A 380 21.25 13.87 -13.48
C ARG A 380 21.03 12.55 -14.22
N CYS A 381 22.07 11.70 -14.18
CA CYS A 381 22.03 10.37 -14.80
C CYS A 381 21.06 9.37 -14.15
N ARG A 382 20.61 9.60 -12.90
CA ARG A 382 19.69 8.71 -12.16
C ARG A 382 18.63 9.52 -11.41
N PRO A 383 17.67 10.12 -12.13
CA PRO A 383 16.70 11.04 -11.52
C PRO A 383 15.77 10.39 -10.50
N THR A 384 15.32 9.14 -10.73
CA THR A 384 14.45 8.39 -9.80
C THR A 384 15.06 8.24 -8.41
N ARG A 385 16.31 7.76 -8.36
CA ARG A 385 17.04 7.58 -7.10
C ARG A 385 17.27 8.89 -6.37
N THR A 386 17.60 9.94 -7.10
CA THR A 386 17.83 11.27 -6.50
C THR A 386 16.55 11.82 -5.88
N MET A 387 15.42 11.71 -6.59
CA MET A 387 14.13 12.15 -6.07
C MET A 387 13.71 11.34 -4.84
N LEU A 388 13.99 10.04 -4.81
CA LEU A 388 13.75 9.21 -3.65
C LEU A 388 14.57 9.66 -2.44
N LEU A 389 15.88 9.89 -2.60
CA LEU A 389 16.73 10.34 -1.50
C LEU A 389 16.32 11.71 -0.97
N ILE A 390 15.95 12.64 -1.86
CA ILE A 390 15.41 13.95 -1.46
C ILE A 390 14.08 13.77 -0.69
N GLY A 391 13.16 12.96 -1.20
CA GLY A 391 11.88 12.71 -0.54
C GLY A 391 12.06 12.12 0.85
N VAL A 392 12.88 11.08 0.97
CA VAL A 392 13.15 10.42 2.26
C VAL A 392 13.89 11.34 3.23
N LEU A 393 14.80 12.21 2.75
CA LEU A 393 15.47 13.19 3.60
C LEU A 393 14.47 14.21 4.17
N ILE A 394 13.57 14.75 3.35
CA ILE A 394 12.53 15.68 3.79
C ILE A 394 11.55 14.98 4.76
N HIS A 395 11.19 13.72 4.46
CA HIS A 395 10.35 12.88 5.33
C HIS A 395 11.00 12.67 6.71
N LEU A 396 12.29 12.32 6.76
CA LEU A 396 13.05 12.14 7.99
C LEU A 396 13.17 13.46 8.76
N LEU A 397 13.46 14.57 8.07
CA LEU A 397 13.52 15.90 8.69
C LEU A 397 12.17 16.28 9.30
N GLY A 398 11.07 16.08 8.57
CA GLY A 398 9.73 16.33 9.08
C GLY A 398 9.38 15.46 10.28
N ALA A 399 9.71 14.17 10.24
CA ALA A 399 9.53 13.24 11.35
C ALA A 399 10.33 13.68 12.60
N PHE A 400 11.59 14.09 12.40
CA PHE A 400 12.42 14.61 13.48
C PHE A 400 11.79 15.87 14.11
N LEU A 401 11.37 16.82 13.29
CA LEU A 401 10.74 18.05 13.76
C LEU A 401 9.44 17.78 14.54
N ILE A 402 8.59 16.84 14.09
CA ILE A 402 7.37 16.44 14.82
C ILE A 402 7.73 15.94 16.22
N GLY A 403 8.71 15.07 16.37
CA GLY A 403 9.10 14.51 17.67
C GLY A 403 9.59 15.53 18.70
N PHE A 404 9.97 16.74 18.26
CA PHE A 404 10.48 17.81 19.14
C PHE A 404 9.52 19.02 19.25
N VAL A 405 8.74 19.32 18.21
CA VAL A 405 7.83 20.47 18.19
C VAL A 405 6.53 20.18 18.96
N PHE A 406 6.03 18.95 18.90
CA PHE A 406 4.85 18.56 19.68
C PHE A 406 5.19 18.48 21.17
N ALA A 407 4.96 19.61 21.86
CA ALA A 407 5.17 19.78 23.29
C ALA A 407 4.09 20.74 23.84
N PRO A 408 3.63 20.55 25.10
CA PRO A 408 2.62 21.41 25.70
C PRO A 408 3.02 22.91 25.63
N GLY A 409 2.04 23.77 25.35
CA GLY A 409 2.24 25.23 25.28
C GLY A 409 2.97 25.76 24.05
N ARG A 410 3.17 24.95 23.00
CA ARG A 410 3.75 25.40 21.73
C ARG A 410 2.73 26.10 20.84
N HIS A 411 3.23 27.02 20.00
CA HIS A 411 2.39 27.74 19.04
C HIS A 411 1.90 26.81 17.94
N VAL A 412 0.62 26.85 17.64
CA VAL A 412 -0.04 26.07 16.56
C VAL A 412 0.62 26.31 15.19
N ALA A 413 1.16 27.51 14.94
CA ALA A 413 1.89 27.81 13.72
C ALA A 413 3.13 26.92 13.51
N ALA A 414 3.84 26.59 14.58
CA ALA A 414 4.98 25.68 14.50
C ALA A 414 4.54 24.25 14.16
N GLU A 415 3.43 23.77 14.75
CA GLU A 415 2.83 22.48 14.45
C GLU A 415 2.46 22.41 12.95
N ILE A 416 1.77 23.43 12.42
CA ILE A 416 1.36 23.53 11.02
C ILE A 416 2.58 23.45 10.08
N ILE A 417 3.62 24.24 10.31
CA ILE A 417 4.82 24.27 9.46
C ILE A 417 5.50 22.90 9.42
N VAL A 418 5.63 22.26 10.58
CA VAL A 418 6.29 20.95 10.68
C VAL A 418 5.46 19.86 9.96
N LEU A 419 4.13 19.91 10.08
CA LEU A 419 3.23 19.02 9.38
C LEU A 419 3.29 19.21 7.87
N MET A 420 3.44 20.46 7.39
CA MET A 420 3.65 20.75 5.97
C MET A 420 4.97 20.15 5.45
N VAL A 421 6.05 20.30 6.19
CA VAL A 421 7.36 19.72 5.82
C VAL A 421 7.27 18.19 5.77
N TYR A 422 6.67 17.58 6.78
CA TYR A 422 6.49 16.14 6.83
C TYR A 422 5.62 15.63 5.68
N GLY A 423 4.48 16.26 5.41
CA GLY A 423 3.56 15.90 4.33
C GLY A 423 4.24 16.00 2.95
N ALA A 424 5.02 17.05 2.71
CA ALA A 424 5.78 17.19 1.47
C ALA A 424 6.80 16.04 1.30
N GLY A 425 7.53 15.68 2.36
CA GLY A 425 8.44 14.54 2.37
C GLY A 425 7.73 13.23 2.08
N CYS A 426 6.56 13.02 2.68
CA CYS A 426 5.72 11.85 2.44
C CYS A 426 5.30 11.72 0.96
N GLY A 427 4.81 12.82 0.36
CA GLY A 427 4.36 12.83 -1.05
C GLY A 427 5.49 12.53 -2.02
N PHE A 428 6.67 13.10 -1.82
CA PHE A 428 7.85 12.79 -2.64
C PHE A 428 8.34 11.36 -2.43
N THR A 429 8.39 10.87 -1.20
CA THR A 429 8.87 9.51 -0.87
C THR A 429 8.00 8.45 -1.51
N ILE A 430 6.68 8.54 -1.40
CA ILE A 430 5.77 7.52 -1.92
C ILE A 430 5.84 7.47 -3.46
N GLN A 431 5.78 8.61 -4.13
CA GLN A 431 5.77 8.67 -5.60
C GLN A 431 7.12 8.19 -6.18
N SER A 432 8.23 8.63 -5.58
CA SER A 432 9.56 8.18 -6.02
C SER A 432 9.79 6.69 -5.79
N SER A 433 9.28 6.14 -4.67
CA SER A 433 9.37 4.71 -4.39
C SER A 433 8.57 3.86 -5.38
N PHE A 434 7.34 4.27 -5.72
CA PHE A 434 6.55 3.57 -6.74
C PHE A 434 7.24 3.61 -8.12
N LEU A 435 7.76 4.77 -8.53
CA LEU A 435 8.46 4.91 -9.80
C LEU A 435 9.77 4.09 -9.81
N ASP A 436 10.49 4.07 -8.69
CA ASP A 436 11.71 3.28 -8.55
C ASP A 436 11.43 1.76 -8.60
N ALA A 437 10.33 1.31 -7.96
CA ALA A 437 9.87 -0.08 -8.04
C ALA A 437 9.50 -0.50 -9.48
N GLN A 438 8.91 0.41 -10.26
CA GLN A 438 8.58 0.18 -11.67
C GLN A 438 9.84 0.18 -12.55
N ALA A 439 10.81 1.07 -12.27
CA ALA A 439 12.06 1.16 -13.03
C ALA A 439 13.00 -0.04 -12.83
N CYS A 440 12.81 -0.82 -11.77
CA CYS A 440 13.63 -1.99 -11.44
C CYS A 440 13.13 -3.31 -12.08
N VAL A 441 12.02 -3.29 -12.83
CA VAL A 441 11.37 -4.50 -13.35
C VAL A 441 11.10 -4.39 -14.85
N ARG A 442 10.81 -5.54 -15.49
CA ARG A 442 10.37 -5.59 -16.90
C ARG A 442 8.99 -4.93 -17.05
N PRO A 443 8.64 -4.44 -18.25
CA PRO A 443 7.32 -3.86 -18.51
C PRO A 443 6.16 -4.78 -18.10
N ASP A 444 6.29 -6.08 -18.33
CA ASP A 444 5.28 -7.09 -17.98
C ASP A 444 5.08 -7.24 -16.46
N ASP A 445 6.09 -6.90 -15.66
CA ASP A 445 6.11 -7.05 -14.20
C ASP A 445 5.73 -5.76 -13.45
N ILE A 446 5.51 -4.64 -14.14
CA ILE A 446 5.23 -3.32 -13.54
C ILE A 446 4.00 -3.36 -12.62
N ALA A 447 2.92 -3.96 -13.09
CA ALA A 447 1.68 -4.06 -12.32
C ALA A 447 1.88 -4.88 -11.02
N MET A 448 2.57 -6.01 -11.14
CA MET A 448 2.89 -6.89 -10.01
C MET A 448 3.80 -6.18 -9.00
N SER A 449 4.88 -5.54 -9.47
CA SER A 449 5.81 -4.79 -8.62
C SER A 449 5.12 -3.68 -7.84
N SER A 450 4.21 -2.94 -8.50
CA SER A 450 3.42 -1.88 -7.87
C SER A 450 2.46 -2.43 -6.82
N SER A 451 1.81 -3.57 -7.08
CA SER A 451 0.91 -4.22 -6.12
C SER A 451 1.65 -4.69 -4.87
N VAL A 452 2.85 -5.27 -5.04
CA VAL A 452 3.70 -5.67 -3.91
C VAL A 452 4.19 -4.46 -3.12
N ALA A 453 4.50 -3.35 -3.79
CA ALA A 453 4.89 -2.09 -3.15
C ALA A 453 3.77 -1.56 -2.22
N VAL A 454 2.51 -1.55 -2.68
CA VAL A 454 1.34 -1.20 -1.85
C VAL A 454 1.18 -2.17 -0.68
N LEU A 455 1.34 -3.47 -0.92
CA LEU A 455 1.25 -4.49 0.13
C LEU A 455 2.27 -4.24 1.26
N PHE A 456 3.54 -3.99 0.93
CA PHE A 456 4.58 -3.69 1.92
C PHE A 456 4.30 -2.41 2.68
N GLN A 457 3.82 -1.36 2.01
CA GLN A 457 3.39 -0.12 2.67
C GLN A 457 2.28 -0.38 3.68
N ASN A 458 1.25 -1.13 3.32
CA ASN A 458 0.10 -1.41 4.19
C ASN A 458 0.47 -2.32 5.36
N ILE A 459 1.33 -3.35 5.14
CA ILE A 459 1.87 -4.18 6.24
C ILE A 459 2.67 -3.31 7.19
N GLY A 460 3.50 -2.41 6.67
CA GLY A 460 4.24 -1.43 7.47
C GLY A 460 3.31 -0.53 8.29
N SER A 461 2.27 0.01 7.68
CA SER A 461 1.24 0.80 8.37
C SER A 461 0.62 0.04 9.53
N THR A 462 0.21 -1.20 9.29
CA THR A 462 -0.39 -2.06 10.33
C THR A 462 0.59 -2.32 11.48
N ALA A 463 1.84 -2.69 11.17
CA ALA A 463 2.87 -2.97 12.15
C ALA A 463 3.26 -1.72 12.96
N GLY A 464 3.39 -0.57 12.29
CA GLY A 464 3.72 0.71 12.92
C GLY A 464 2.68 1.14 13.92
N LEU A 465 1.40 1.06 13.56
CA LEU A 465 0.31 1.46 14.44
C LEU A 465 0.14 0.50 15.63
N ALA A 466 0.31 -0.81 15.42
CA ALA A 466 0.30 -1.79 16.49
C ALA A 466 1.46 -1.55 17.49
N ALA A 467 2.67 -1.31 16.98
CA ALA A 467 3.84 -0.98 17.80
C ALA A 467 3.63 0.34 18.58
N ALA A 468 3.10 1.38 17.93
CA ALA A 468 2.77 2.66 18.55
C ALA A 468 1.77 2.48 19.70
N GLY A 469 0.72 1.68 19.50
CA GLY A 469 -0.26 1.35 20.53
C GLY A 469 0.34 0.60 21.72
N ALA A 470 1.19 -0.39 21.45
CA ALA A 470 1.89 -1.13 22.50
C ALA A 470 2.82 -0.23 23.35
N ILE A 471 3.60 0.63 22.68
CA ILE A 471 4.52 1.58 23.35
C ILE A 471 3.73 2.57 24.19
N ASN A 472 2.68 3.18 23.64
CA ASN A 472 1.83 4.13 24.34
C ASN A 472 1.26 3.52 25.63
N ARG A 473 0.66 2.34 25.53
CA ARG A 473 0.07 1.65 26.68
C ARG A 473 1.10 1.26 27.72
N ALA A 474 2.19 0.64 27.30
CA ALA A 474 3.23 0.18 28.22
C ALA A 474 3.85 1.34 29.01
N HIS A 475 4.04 2.50 28.36
CA HIS A 475 4.57 3.68 29.00
C HIS A 475 3.52 4.30 29.95
N LEU A 476 2.28 4.45 29.50
CA LEU A 476 1.21 5.08 30.28
C LEU A 476 0.87 4.25 31.52
N SER A 477 0.74 2.92 31.39
CA SER A 477 0.49 2.01 32.51
C SER A 477 1.60 2.09 33.57
N ARG A 478 2.88 2.12 33.15
CA ARG A 478 4.00 2.29 34.09
C ARG A 478 4.00 3.67 34.74
N ALA A 479 3.71 4.72 33.98
CA ALA A 479 3.67 6.09 34.47
C ALA A 479 2.55 6.29 35.51
N PHE A 480 1.43 5.61 35.35
CA PHE A 480 0.29 5.65 36.28
C PHE A 480 0.53 4.81 37.54
N ALA A 481 1.18 3.64 37.39
CA ALA A 481 1.57 2.82 38.54
C ALA A 481 2.54 3.54 39.53
N GLY A 482 3.23 4.58 39.04
CA GLY A 482 4.10 5.41 39.88
C GLY A 482 3.42 6.61 40.56
N ILE A 483 2.09 6.79 40.39
CA ILE A 483 1.35 7.87 41.05
C ILE A 483 0.88 7.37 42.41
N SER A 484 1.19 8.15 43.47
CA SER A 484 0.77 7.81 44.85
C SER A 484 -0.74 7.86 45.00
N GLU A 485 -1.31 6.93 45.75
CA GLU A 485 -2.76 6.84 46.03
C GLU A 485 -3.29 8.07 46.76
N ASP A 486 -2.45 8.77 47.51
CA ASP A 486 -2.79 10.04 48.17
C ASP A 486 -3.15 11.16 47.19
N ILE A 487 -2.66 11.09 45.93
CA ILE A 487 -2.92 12.10 44.90
C ILE A 487 -4.12 11.71 44.07
N ILE A 488 -4.19 10.44 43.63
CA ILE A 488 -5.26 9.90 42.78
C ILE A 488 -5.46 8.43 43.12
N SER A 489 -6.71 8.02 43.38
CA SER A 489 -7.00 6.61 43.66
C SER A 489 -6.74 5.73 42.44
N GLN A 490 -6.28 4.49 42.67
CA GLN A 490 -6.02 3.51 41.59
C GLN A 490 -7.27 3.21 40.76
N ASP A 491 -8.47 3.25 41.39
CA ASP A 491 -9.74 3.12 40.67
C ASP A 491 -9.95 4.27 39.66
N THR A 492 -9.70 5.51 40.07
CA THR A 492 -9.79 6.67 39.17
C THR A 492 -8.77 6.59 38.05
N LEU A 493 -7.53 6.16 38.33
CA LEU A 493 -6.50 5.97 37.30
C LEU A 493 -6.87 4.87 36.30
N SER A 494 -7.46 3.76 36.78
CA SER A 494 -7.93 2.68 35.91
C SER A 494 -9.08 3.13 35.00
N ARG A 495 -9.99 3.95 35.52
CA ARG A 495 -11.08 4.57 34.75
C ARG A 495 -10.55 5.56 33.71
N ILE A 496 -9.53 6.35 34.01
CA ILE A 496 -8.87 7.26 33.07
C ILE A 496 -8.12 6.47 31.99
N LEU A 497 -7.51 5.34 32.33
CA LEU A 497 -6.88 4.43 31.37
C LEU A 497 -7.88 3.82 30.39
N SER A 498 -9.13 3.61 30.81
CA SER A 498 -10.19 3.12 29.93
C SER A 498 -10.89 4.22 29.14
N ASN A 499 -10.87 5.47 29.65
CA ASN A 499 -11.50 6.61 29.01
C ASN A 499 -10.69 7.89 29.23
N ALA A 500 -9.92 8.29 28.23
CA ALA A 500 -9.06 9.46 28.31
C ALA A 500 -9.80 10.80 28.47
N ASP A 501 -11.07 10.88 28.04
CA ASP A 501 -11.88 12.11 28.18
C ASP A 501 -12.20 12.44 29.64
N LEU A 502 -12.20 11.45 30.54
CA LEU A 502 -12.41 11.64 31.98
C LEU A 502 -11.36 12.58 32.62
N VAL A 503 -10.20 12.75 31.99
CA VAL A 503 -9.20 13.73 32.45
C VAL A 503 -9.76 15.15 32.48
N ASN A 504 -10.74 15.42 31.62
CA ASN A 504 -11.34 16.75 31.44
C ASN A 504 -12.64 16.92 32.20
N GLU A 505 -13.15 15.86 32.84
CA GLU A 505 -14.44 15.90 33.55
C GLU A 505 -14.32 16.82 34.78
N PRO A 506 -15.22 17.83 34.90
CA PRO A 506 -15.20 18.73 36.05
C PRO A 506 -15.49 17.97 37.36
N GLY A 507 -14.64 18.15 38.37
CA GLY A 507 -14.86 17.57 39.70
C GLY A 507 -14.28 16.15 39.90
N LEU A 508 -13.81 15.45 38.86
CA LEU A 508 -13.21 14.12 39.00
C LEU A 508 -11.78 14.20 39.55
N LEU A 509 -11.00 15.20 39.12
CA LEU A 509 -9.63 15.40 39.49
C LEU A 509 -9.40 16.82 40.05
N SER A 510 -8.52 16.96 41.04
CA SER A 510 -7.99 18.27 41.43
C SER A 510 -7.14 18.85 40.27
N ASP A 511 -6.96 20.16 40.23
CA ASP A 511 -6.19 20.80 39.14
C ASP A 511 -4.75 20.28 39.06
N THR A 512 -4.12 20.02 40.19
CA THR A 512 -2.78 19.43 40.29
C THR A 512 -2.75 17.98 39.78
N ALA A 513 -3.74 17.18 40.15
CA ALA A 513 -3.86 15.81 39.68
C ALA A 513 -4.13 15.74 38.17
N ARG A 514 -4.98 16.64 37.66
CA ARG A 514 -5.28 16.78 36.23
C ARG A 514 -4.05 17.11 35.43
N GLU A 515 -3.26 18.07 35.86
CA GLU A 515 -2.01 18.47 35.18
C GLU A 515 -0.97 17.34 35.21
N LEU A 516 -0.88 16.59 36.33
CA LEU A 516 -0.01 15.42 36.42
C LEU A 516 -0.40 14.34 35.41
N VAL A 517 -1.69 14.00 35.32
CA VAL A 517 -2.20 13.00 34.37
C VAL A 517 -1.94 13.45 32.93
N ARG A 518 -2.22 14.71 32.59
CA ARG A 518 -1.93 15.29 31.28
C ARG A 518 -0.46 15.20 30.91
N THR A 519 0.43 15.50 31.83
CA THR A 519 1.87 15.37 31.61
C THR A 519 2.24 13.94 31.29
N LYS A 520 1.65 12.94 31.99
CA LYS A 520 1.92 11.52 31.70
C LYS A 520 1.40 11.09 30.32
N PHE A 521 0.20 11.56 29.90
CA PHE A 521 -0.28 11.35 28.53
C PHE A 521 0.63 12.01 27.50
N SER A 522 1.02 13.28 27.74
CA SER A 522 1.95 14.01 26.90
C SER A 522 3.26 13.25 26.69
N ASP A 523 3.89 12.79 27.78
CA ASP A 523 5.15 12.06 27.73
C ASP A 523 5.01 10.75 26.95
N SER A 524 3.88 10.04 27.14
CA SER A 524 3.61 8.79 26.45
C SER A 524 3.43 8.98 24.95
N ILE A 525 2.62 9.94 24.53
CA ILE A 525 2.39 10.22 23.11
C ILE A 525 3.69 10.75 22.46
N ARG A 526 4.44 11.62 23.12
CA ARG A 526 5.75 12.11 22.64
C ARG A 526 6.75 10.97 22.46
N LEU A 527 6.75 9.97 23.34
CA LEU A 527 7.59 8.79 23.16
C LEU A 527 7.24 8.07 21.86
N VAL A 528 5.96 7.87 21.57
CA VAL A 528 5.50 7.27 20.29
C VAL A 528 5.96 8.11 19.11
N LEU A 529 5.76 9.43 19.13
CA LEU A 529 6.18 10.32 18.04
C LEU A 529 7.69 10.28 17.83
N ARG A 530 8.49 10.15 18.89
CA ARG A 530 9.96 10.02 18.81
C ARG A 530 10.39 8.66 18.29
N VAL A 531 9.73 7.57 18.68
CA VAL A 531 10.03 6.22 18.14
C VAL A 531 9.75 6.17 16.65
N ALA A 532 8.71 6.87 16.17
CA ALA A 532 8.42 6.96 14.75
C ALA A 532 9.57 7.61 13.93
N ILE A 533 10.43 8.44 14.55
CA ILE A 533 11.66 8.95 13.92
C ILE A 533 12.61 7.79 13.55
N ALA A 534 12.70 6.77 14.41
CA ALA A 534 13.53 5.60 14.11
C ALA A 534 13.01 4.84 12.87
N PHE A 535 11.69 4.74 12.71
CA PHE A 535 11.11 4.13 11.50
C PHE A 535 11.42 4.96 10.24
N ALA A 536 11.31 6.30 10.32
CA ALA A 536 11.72 7.18 9.23
C ALA A 536 13.22 7.06 8.91
N GLY A 537 14.06 6.93 9.95
CA GLY A 537 15.49 6.68 9.81
C GLY A 537 15.80 5.36 9.13
N MET A 538 15.08 4.29 9.47
CA MET A 538 15.20 2.99 8.78
C MET A 538 14.79 3.08 7.31
N ALA A 539 13.72 3.80 6.99
CA ALA A 539 13.36 4.08 5.60
C ALA A 539 14.51 4.78 4.87
N GLY A 540 15.17 5.74 5.53
CA GLY A 540 16.34 6.45 5.01
C GLY A 540 17.53 5.54 4.76
N LEU A 541 17.89 4.71 5.72
CA LEU A 541 19.00 3.76 5.61
C LEU A 541 18.78 2.76 4.47
N VAL A 542 17.58 2.21 4.37
CA VAL A 542 17.23 1.29 3.29
C VAL A 542 17.20 1.99 1.93
N ALA A 543 16.80 3.25 1.87
CA ALA A 543 16.83 4.05 0.65
C ALA A 543 18.26 4.29 0.11
N LEU A 544 19.28 4.25 0.95
CA LEU A 544 20.68 4.38 0.56
C LEU A 544 21.22 3.15 -0.16
N LEU A 545 20.61 1.97 0.00
CA LEU A 545 21.07 0.74 -0.63
C LEU A 545 21.12 0.89 -2.17
N PRO A 546 22.11 0.26 -2.83
CA PRO A 546 22.28 0.38 -4.28
C PRO A 546 21.10 -0.27 -5.01
N ARG A 547 20.62 0.38 -6.06
CA ARG A 547 19.51 -0.08 -6.90
C ARG A 547 19.96 -0.15 -8.34
N GLN A 548 19.61 -1.24 -9.00
CA GLN A 548 19.92 -1.45 -10.41
C GLN A 548 18.62 -1.30 -11.21
N PRO A 549 18.48 -0.24 -12.04
CA PRO A 549 17.36 -0.15 -12.96
C PRO A 549 17.43 -1.32 -13.95
N TYR A 550 16.28 -1.75 -14.43
CA TYR A 550 16.22 -2.72 -15.51
C TYR A 550 16.77 -2.05 -16.79
N THR A 551 17.84 -2.62 -17.37
CA THR A 551 18.34 -2.25 -18.69
C THR A 551 18.02 -3.42 -19.63
N ALA A 552 17.41 -3.12 -20.78
CA ALA A 552 17.07 -4.15 -21.78
C ALA A 552 18.31 -4.92 -22.25
N ASP A 553 19.46 -4.23 -22.33
CA ASP A 553 20.74 -4.81 -22.73
C ASP A 553 21.26 -5.85 -21.72
N ALA A 554 21.12 -5.60 -20.41
CA ALA A 554 21.51 -6.58 -19.38
C ALA A 554 20.59 -7.83 -19.36
N GLY A 555 19.36 -7.70 -19.85
CA GLY A 555 18.42 -8.82 -20.04
C GLY A 555 18.80 -9.67 -21.26
N GLY A 556 19.20 -9.04 -22.34
CA GLY A 556 19.69 -9.68 -23.58
C GLY A 556 21.01 -10.41 -23.37
N GLU A 557 21.99 -9.76 -22.71
CA GLU A 557 23.27 -10.40 -22.40
C GLU A 557 23.15 -11.61 -21.45
N ARG A 558 22.24 -11.56 -20.46
CA ARG A 558 21.98 -12.70 -19.56
C ARG A 558 21.21 -13.83 -20.26
N ALA A 559 20.30 -13.50 -21.17
CA ALA A 559 19.60 -14.51 -21.97
C ALA A 559 20.57 -15.21 -22.95
N SER A 560 21.40 -14.43 -23.66
CA SER A 560 22.41 -14.97 -24.56
C SER A 560 23.51 -15.76 -23.82
N ALA A 561 23.92 -15.31 -22.62
CA ALA A 561 24.87 -16.05 -21.78
C ALA A 561 24.27 -17.35 -21.21
N ASN A 562 22.97 -17.38 -20.91
CA ASN A 562 22.30 -18.62 -20.49
C ASN A 562 22.06 -19.57 -21.67
N GLU A 563 21.74 -19.07 -22.86
CA GLU A 563 21.66 -19.88 -24.08
C GLU A 563 23.03 -20.45 -24.47
N GLN A 564 24.10 -19.66 -24.36
CA GLN A 564 25.47 -20.14 -24.57
C GLN A 564 25.93 -21.15 -23.50
N ARG A 565 25.45 -21.03 -22.26
CA ARG A 565 25.71 -22.05 -21.24
C ARG A 565 24.93 -23.32 -21.50
N ALA A 566 23.65 -23.20 -21.88
CA ALA A 566 22.83 -24.36 -22.21
C ALA A 566 23.39 -25.11 -23.44
N SER A 567 23.79 -24.41 -24.49
CA SER A 567 24.42 -25.03 -25.66
C SER A 567 25.75 -25.70 -25.35
N ARG A 568 26.59 -25.10 -24.48
CA ARG A 568 27.85 -25.73 -24.03
C ARG A 568 27.62 -26.95 -23.18
N THR A 569 26.55 -27.00 -22.38
CA THR A 569 26.19 -28.18 -21.58
C THR A 569 25.74 -29.33 -22.47
N THR A 570 24.93 -29.03 -23.49
CA THR A 570 24.45 -30.01 -24.47
C THR A 570 25.58 -30.50 -25.37
N GLU A 571 26.53 -29.65 -25.78
CA GLU A 571 27.74 -30.10 -26.50
C GLU A 571 28.67 -30.96 -25.64
N LYS A 572 28.74 -30.68 -24.35
CA LYS A 572 29.56 -31.50 -23.41
C LYS A 572 28.94 -32.86 -23.19
N GLU A 573 27.62 -32.94 -23.02
CA GLU A 573 26.87 -34.18 -22.91
C GLU A 573 26.93 -35.01 -24.20
N ALA A 574 26.91 -34.36 -25.38
CA ALA A 574 27.06 -35.02 -26.66
C ALA A 574 28.47 -35.61 -26.86
N ARG A 575 29.53 -34.91 -26.44
CA ARG A 575 30.93 -35.43 -26.50
C ARG A 575 31.18 -36.56 -25.50
N GLU A 576 30.61 -36.47 -24.29
CA GLU A 576 30.70 -37.56 -23.31
C GLU A 576 29.92 -38.83 -23.76
N GLY A 577 28.84 -38.66 -24.54
CA GLY A 577 28.10 -39.75 -25.18
C GLY A 577 28.87 -40.44 -26.32
N GLU A 578 29.64 -39.65 -27.14
CA GLU A 578 30.46 -40.20 -28.22
C GLU A 578 31.72 -40.94 -27.71
N GLU A 579 32.29 -40.55 -26.53
CA GLU A 579 33.42 -41.26 -25.93
C GLU A 579 33.04 -42.62 -25.31
N VAL A 580 31.78 -42.83 -24.94
CA VAL A 580 31.31 -44.12 -24.39
C VAL A 580 31.00 -45.14 -25.47
N ASP A 581 30.65 -44.74 -26.70
CA ASP A 581 30.37 -45.65 -27.83
C ASP A 581 31.60 -46.02 -28.67
N GLY A 582 32.77 -45.42 -28.38
CA GLY A 582 34.02 -45.58 -29.13
C GLY A 582 34.94 -46.71 -28.73
N HIS A 583 34.55 -47.71 -27.90
CA HIS A 583 35.39 -48.84 -27.58
C HIS A 583 35.16 -50.03 -28.59
N PRO A 584 36.10 -50.27 -29.51
CA PRO A 584 36.00 -51.45 -30.38
C PRO A 584 36.32 -52.68 -29.58
N ASN A 585 35.34 -53.58 -29.52
CA ASN A 585 35.49 -54.94 -29.05
C ASN A 585 36.62 -55.64 -29.83
N ARG A 586 37.82 -55.70 -29.28
CA ARG A 586 38.83 -56.67 -29.67
C ARG A 586 38.77 -57.74 -28.59
N ASP A 587 38.24 -58.90 -28.98
CA ASP A 587 38.90 -60.20 -28.71
C ASP A 587 38.03 -61.37 -29.20
N VAL A 588 38.70 -62.21 -30.03
CA VAL A 588 38.49 -63.57 -30.51
C VAL A 588 37.75 -63.78 -31.77
#